data_7cccd2c641a6595b56b542d1dc8f067f
#
_entry.id   7cccd2c641a6595b56b542d1dc8f067f
#
_cell.length_a   1.000
_cell.length_b   1.000
_cell.length_c   1.000
_cell.angle_alpha   90.00
_cell.angle_beta   90.00
_cell.angle_gamma   90.00
#
_symmetry.space_group_name_H-M   'P 1'
#
loop_
_entity.id
_entity.type
_entity.pdbx_description
1 polymer ?
#
loop_
_entity_poly.entity_id
_entity_poly.type
_entity_poly.pdbx_seq_one_letter_code
_entity_poly.pdbx_strand_id
1 'polypeptide(L)'
;MERPAGSPGNDLDHALEAAIIELLSQRGPGKTICPSEAARLLDPSGWKELMDKARAAARRLVARGEIVVTQRGKIVDPSQVKGPIRLKIR
;
A
#
# COMPACT_ATOMS: atom_id res chain seq x y z
N MET A 1 -20.40 -8.10 19.28
CA MET A 1 -19.71 -9.10 19.14
C MET A 1 -18.41 -8.84 18.59
N GLU A 2 -17.51 -9.38 18.92
CA GLU A 2 -16.40 -9.02 18.49
C GLU A 2 -15.98 -9.69 17.37
N ARG A 3 -15.23 -9.17 16.63
CA ARG A 3 -14.80 -9.74 15.54
C ARG A 3 -13.96 -10.81 15.90
N PRO A 4 -14.04 -11.74 15.16
CA PRO A 4 -13.32 -12.87 15.36
C PRO A 4 -11.94 -12.45 15.40
N ALA A 5 -11.48 -12.59 16.41
CA ALA A 5 -10.25 -12.45 16.63
C ALA A 5 -9.51 -12.08 15.52
N GLY A 6 -9.58 -11.06 15.14
CA GLY A 6 -8.98 -10.71 14.00
C GLY A 6 -7.60 -11.19 14.04
N SER A 7 -7.22 -11.89 13.14
CA SER A 7 -5.91 -12.38 13.16
C SER A 7 -4.99 -11.19 13.06
N PRO A 8 -3.84 -11.29 13.66
CA PRO A 8 -2.88 -10.22 13.58
C PRO A 8 -2.53 -9.85 12.16
N GLY A 9 -2.62 -10.82 11.25
CA GLY A 9 -2.35 -10.52 9.86
C GLY A 9 -3.34 -9.55 9.28
N ASN A 10 -4.63 -9.72 9.64
CA ASN A 10 -5.65 -8.82 9.15
C ASN A 10 -5.47 -7.41 9.66
N ASP A 11 -5.08 -7.29 10.93
CA ASP A 11 -4.87 -5.96 11.49
C ASP A 11 -3.71 -5.26 10.80
N LEU A 12 -2.64 -5.98 10.53
CA LEU A 12 -1.51 -5.39 9.84
C LEU A 12 -1.87 -5.06 8.39
N ASP A 13 -2.64 -5.92 7.75
CA ASP A 13 -3.06 -5.66 6.38
C ASP A 13 -3.87 -4.37 6.29
N HIS A 14 -4.80 -4.18 7.22
CA HIS A 14 -5.60 -2.96 7.24
C HIS A 14 -4.75 -1.75 7.59
N ALA A 15 -3.79 -1.91 8.49
CA ALA A 15 -2.92 -0.81 8.85
C ALA A 15 -2.07 -0.36 7.66
N LEU A 16 -1.62 -1.29 6.84
CA LEU A 16 -0.85 -0.95 5.65
C LEU A 16 -1.73 -0.23 4.62
N GLU A 17 -2.97 -0.68 4.43
CA GLU A 17 -3.88 0.02 3.54
C GLU A 17 -4.13 1.44 4.01
N ALA A 18 -4.37 1.60 5.31
CA ALA A 18 -4.62 2.92 5.87
C ALA A 18 -3.39 3.81 5.74
N ALA A 19 -2.21 3.25 5.94
CA ALA A 19 -0.98 4.03 5.81
C ALA A 19 -0.78 4.53 4.39
N ILE A 20 -1.07 3.69 3.40
CA ILE A 20 -0.97 4.10 2.00
C ILE A 20 -1.91 5.27 1.72
N ILE A 21 -3.17 5.13 2.12
CA ILE A 21 -4.16 6.16 1.86
C ILE A 21 -3.79 7.45 2.59
N GLU A 22 -3.35 7.34 3.84
CA GLU A 22 -3.00 8.52 4.58
C GLU A 22 -1.82 9.27 3.96
N LEU A 23 -0.78 8.56 3.56
CA LEU A 23 0.37 9.20 2.93
C LEU A 23 -0.01 9.87 1.62
N LEU A 24 -0.86 9.21 0.83
CA LEU A 24 -1.31 9.79 -0.43
C LEU A 24 -2.17 11.01 -0.19
N SER A 25 -3.03 10.97 0.82
CA SER A 25 -3.86 12.13 1.16
C SER A 25 -3.00 13.31 1.58
N GLN A 26 -1.95 13.06 2.33
CA GLN A 26 -1.07 14.12 2.76
C GLN A 26 -0.28 14.72 1.61
N ARG A 27 0.09 13.91 0.63
CA ARG A 27 0.85 14.39 -0.51
C ARG A 27 -0.01 15.18 -1.49
N GLY A 28 -1.28 14.81 -1.59
CA GLY A 28 -2.22 15.50 -2.46
C GLY A 28 -2.36 14.86 -3.83
N PRO A 29 -3.31 15.36 -4.62
CA PRO A 29 -3.63 14.77 -5.92
C PRO A 29 -2.42 14.77 -6.86
N GLY A 30 -2.31 13.72 -7.62
CA GLY A 30 -1.25 13.62 -8.61
C GLY A 30 0.10 13.22 -8.08
N LYS A 31 0.25 13.14 -6.77
CA LYS A 31 1.51 12.74 -6.18
C LYS A 31 1.54 11.24 -5.94
N THR A 32 2.73 10.69 -5.83
CA THR A 32 2.90 9.25 -5.66
C THR A 32 3.71 8.95 -4.42
N ILE A 33 3.58 7.72 -3.93
CA ILE A 33 4.45 7.22 -2.87
C ILE A 33 5.00 5.87 -3.30
N CYS A 34 6.07 5.45 -2.63
CA CYS A 34 6.60 4.11 -2.79
C CYS A 34 5.96 3.22 -1.73
N PRO A 35 5.68 1.96 -2.02
CA PRO A 35 5.14 1.07 -0.98
C PRO A 35 6.00 1.03 0.28
N SER A 36 7.31 1.21 0.15
CA SER A 36 8.18 1.21 1.33
C SER A 36 7.86 2.36 2.28
N GLU A 37 7.28 3.45 1.80
CA GLU A 37 6.95 4.55 2.69
C GLU A 37 5.86 4.14 3.66
N ALA A 38 4.88 3.36 3.22
CA ALA A 38 3.84 2.86 4.12
C ALA A 38 4.44 1.86 5.11
N ALA A 39 5.31 0.99 4.63
CA ALA A 39 5.96 0.03 5.51
C ALA A 39 6.78 0.73 6.58
N ARG A 40 7.53 1.76 6.19
CA ARG A 40 8.36 2.51 7.14
C ARG A 40 7.53 3.28 8.15
N LEU A 41 6.36 3.75 7.73
CA LEU A 41 5.49 4.45 8.65
C LEU A 41 5.06 3.54 9.79
N LEU A 42 4.78 2.29 9.49
CA LEU A 42 4.33 1.35 10.51
C LEU A 42 5.47 0.77 11.32
N ASP A 43 6.62 0.54 10.70
CA ASP A 43 7.73 -0.08 11.41
C ASP A 43 9.04 0.49 10.87
N PRO A 44 9.49 1.59 11.45
CA PRO A 44 10.71 2.24 10.93
C PRO A 44 11.94 1.37 10.92
N SER A 45 12.05 0.39 11.81
CA SER A 45 13.23 -0.44 11.83
C SER A 45 13.05 -1.77 11.14
N GLY A 46 11.84 -2.29 11.08
CA GLY A 46 11.58 -3.58 10.46
C GLY A 46 10.82 -3.51 9.15
N TRP A 47 10.81 -2.36 8.50
CA TRP A 47 9.97 -2.15 7.33
C TRP A 47 10.26 -3.10 6.17
N LYS A 48 11.50 -3.57 6.06
CA LYS A 48 11.83 -4.44 4.93
C LYS A 48 11.04 -5.73 4.96
N GLU A 49 10.71 -6.21 6.16
CA GLU A 49 9.94 -7.43 6.27
C GLU A 49 8.47 -7.21 6.00
N LEU A 50 8.04 -5.96 5.92
CA LEU A 50 6.67 -5.64 5.59
C LEU A 50 6.44 -5.40 4.11
N MET A 51 7.50 -5.46 3.28
CA MET A 51 7.34 -5.07 1.87
C MET A 51 6.36 -5.94 1.11
N ASP A 52 6.40 -7.25 1.31
CA ASP A 52 5.45 -8.11 0.61
C ASP A 52 4.02 -7.78 1.01
N LYS A 53 3.82 -7.51 2.30
CA LYS A 53 2.49 -7.16 2.78
C LYS A 53 2.07 -5.77 2.29
N ALA A 54 3.00 -4.84 2.19
CA ALA A 54 2.69 -3.52 1.66
C ALA A 54 2.27 -3.60 0.19
N ARG A 55 2.96 -4.42 -0.59
CA ARG A 55 2.58 -4.61 -1.99
C ARG A 55 1.23 -5.30 -2.11
N ALA A 56 0.95 -6.26 -1.23
CA ALA A 56 -0.35 -6.92 -1.22
C ALA A 56 -1.46 -5.92 -0.86
N ALA A 57 -1.19 -5.03 0.09
CA ALA A 57 -2.16 -4.00 0.45
C ALA A 57 -2.45 -3.09 -0.75
N ALA A 58 -1.41 -2.74 -1.50
CA ALA A 58 -1.59 -1.91 -2.68
C ALA A 58 -2.47 -2.63 -3.71
N ARG A 59 -2.26 -3.93 -3.91
CA ARG A 59 -3.09 -4.68 -4.86
C ARG A 59 -4.55 -4.68 -4.43
N ARG A 60 -4.83 -4.81 -3.14
CA ARG A 60 -6.21 -4.76 -2.65
C ARG A 60 -6.84 -3.40 -2.90
N LEU A 61 -6.08 -2.33 -2.67
CA LEU A 61 -6.60 -0.98 -2.91
C LEU A 61 -6.87 -0.74 -4.40
N VAL A 62 -6.02 -1.28 -5.26
CA VAL A 62 -6.25 -1.20 -6.70
C VAL A 62 -7.53 -1.95 -7.07
N ALA A 63 -7.71 -3.14 -6.50
CA ALA A 63 -8.90 -3.94 -6.79
C ALA A 63 -10.17 -3.24 -6.38
N ARG A 64 -10.10 -2.42 -5.33
CA ARG A 64 -11.27 -1.64 -4.88
C ARG A 64 -11.42 -0.31 -5.61
N GLY A 65 -10.51 0.00 -6.53
CA GLY A 65 -10.59 1.22 -7.31
C GLY A 65 -10.16 2.48 -6.58
N GLU A 66 -9.41 2.33 -5.48
CA GLU A 66 -9.01 3.48 -4.68
C GLU A 66 -7.70 4.10 -5.12
N ILE A 67 -6.78 3.30 -5.64
CA ILE A 67 -5.50 3.80 -6.12
C ILE A 67 -5.15 3.11 -7.44
N VAL A 68 -4.12 3.64 -8.07
CA VAL A 68 -3.50 2.97 -9.22
C VAL A 68 -2.03 2.79 -8.91
N VAL A 69 -1.40 1.85 -9.60
CA VAL A 69 0.03 1.61 -9.50
C VAL A 69 0.67 2.10 -10.78
N THR A 70 1.76 2.81 -10.65
CA THR A 70 2.49 3.29 -11.81
C THR A 70 3.91 2.79 -11.78
N GLN A 71 4.50 2.70 -12.96
CA GLN A 71 5.91 2.36 -13.10
C GLN A 71 6.41 3.19 -14.28
N ARG A 72 7.44 3.96 -14.01
CA ARG A 72 7.99 4.88 -15.00
C ARG A 72 6.92 5.82 -15.56
N GLY A 73 6.04 6.25 -14.68
CA GLY A 73 5.01 7.21 -15.03
C GLY A 73 3.79 6.64 -15.73
N LYS A 74 3.74 5.32 -15.94
CA LYS A 74 2.58 4.71 -16.62
C LYS A 74 1.84 3.81 -15.67
N ILE A 75 0.51 3.80 -15.79
CA ILE A 75 -0.32 2.92 -14.98
C ILE A 75 -0.07 1.49 -15.41
N VAL A 76 0.18 0.61 -14.45
CA VAL A 76 0.48 -0.80 -14.72
C VAL A 76 -0.38 -1.70 -13.83
N ASP A 77 -0.46 -2.97 -14.21
CA ASP A 77 -1.18 -3.96 -13.44
C ASP A 77 -0.27 -4.46 -12.32
N PRO A 78 -0.63 -4.20 -11.06
CA PRO A 78 0.26 -4.59 -9.95
C PRO A 78 0.45 -6.09 -9.81
N SER A 79 -0.42 -6.89 -10.39
CA SER A 79 -0.26 -8.34 -10.30
C SER A 79 0.78 -8.87 -11.26
N GLN A 80 1.18 -8.08 -12.24
CA GLN A 80 2.12 -8.53 -13.26
C GLN A 80 3.42 -7.73 -13.33
N VAL A 81 3.47 -6.62 -12.62
CA VAL A 81 4.63 -5.75 -12.71
C VAL A 81 5.73 -6.23 -11.77
N LYS A 82 6.96 -6.08 -12.20
CA LYS A 82 8.12 -6.38 -11.37
C LYS A 82 8.96 -5.14 -11.22
N GLY A 83 9.69 -5.07 -10.12
CA GLY A 83 10.57 -3.95 -9.86
C GLY A 83 9.88 -2.83 -9.11
N PRO A 84 10.54 -1.68 -9.03
CA PRO A 84 10.01 -0.56 -8.25
C PRO A 84 8.72 -0.02 -8.84
N ILE A 85 7.78 0.28 -7.97
CA ILE A 85 6.49 0.84 -8.38
C ILE A 85 6.16 2.03 -7.51
N ARG A 86 5.25 2.86 -7.99
CA ARG A 86 4.73 4.01 -7.25
C ARG A 86 3.22 3.86 -7.13
N LEU A 87 2.67 4.39 -6.06
CA LEU A 87 1.23 4.33 -5.80
C LEU A 87 0.66 5.73 -5.89
N LYS A 88 -0.55 5.84 -6.41
CA LYS A 88 -1.17 7.12 -6.66
C LYS A 88 -2.67 7.00 -6.47
N ILE A 89 -3.32 8.04 -5.94
CA ILE A 89 -4.79 8.05 -5.82
C ILE A 89 -5.37 8.01 -7.22
N ARG A 90 -6.38 7.19 -7.36
CA ARG A 90 -7.02 7.02 -8.66
C ARG A 90 -7.76 8.24 -9.17
#